data_00a8b4b6f1222a0201c326d1e38fde82
#
_entry.id   00a8b4b6f1222a0201c326d1e38fde82
#
_cell.length_a   1.000
_cell.length_b   1.000
_cell.length_c   1.000
_cell.angle_alpha   90.00
_cell.angle_beta   90.00
_cell.angle_gamma   90.00
#
_symmetry.space_group_name_H-M   'P 1'
#
loop_
_entity.id
_entity.type
_entity.pdbx_description
1 polymer ?
#
loop_
_entity_poly.entity_id
_entity_poly.type
_entity_poly.pdbx_seq_one_letter_code
_entity_poly.pdbx_strand_id
1 'polypeptide(L)'
;MRIKTLKSKLKKRKNHMLALERHRKILEIAKRDGAVRTQSLASLLEVTEETVRRDLDGLSRQGLLHRTHGGATENSMVIRELSRSEREGRQAAEKGAIAKAAVRHIVENETLMLDASSTALELARHLPEKLGLRVVTYAIGVVEKLAVRNDIEVILLGGIHDPKAGRFHGMLTEMGVRALRIDRFFFSGGGFDPSLGIGEPNPEEARLKATIIAHAGWKCAMLDHTKLGEKTDHYFVRPDQIDLLVTDAGGADYCRKGKLKGIPCEVG
;
A
#
# COMPACT_ATOMS: atom_id res chain seq x y z
N MET A 1 -34.35 -47.69 25.04
CA MET A 1 -34.63 -47.12 23.73
C MET A 1 -34.27 -45.61 23.59
N ARG A 2 -33.95 -44.88 24.66
CA ARG A 2 -33.63 -43.43 24.64
C ARG A 2 -32.17 -43.04 24.32
N ILE A 3 -31.21 -43.96 24.47
CA ILE A 3 -29.75 -43.67 24.32
C ILE A 3 -29.28 -43.71 22.83
N LYS A 4 -29.96 -44.52 21.99
CA LYS A 4 -29.64 -44.57 20.55
C LYS A 4 -30.03 -43.30 19.81
N THR A 5 -31.09 -42.59 20.23
CA THR A 5 -31.58 -41.38 19.62
C THR A 5 -30.73 -40.14 19.94
N LEU A 6 -30.05 -40.12 21.11
CA LEU A 6 -29.11 -39.06 21.46
C LEU A 6 -27.78 -39.17 20.70
N LYS A 7 -27.29 -40.39 20.48
CA LYS A 7 -26.06 -40.60 19.68
C LYS A 7 -26.22 -40.25 18.20
N SER A 8 -27.43 -40.39 17.60
CA SER A 8 -27.69 -39.97 16.22
C SER A 8 -27.82 -38.48 16.09
N LYS A 9 -28.29 -37.73 17.10
CA LYS A 9 -28.34 -36.27 17.14
C LYS A 9 -26.98 -35.61 17.37
N LEU A 10 -26.07 -36.29 18.10
CA LEU A 10 -24.70 -35.81 18.31
C LEU A 10 -23.78 -36.04 17.10
N LYS A 11 -24.11 -37.01 16.23
CA LYS A 11 -23.34 -37.27 14.99
C LYS A 11 -23.68 -36.30 13.84
N LYS A 12 -24.67 -35.41 14.00
CA LYS A 12 -25.10 -34.39 13.01
C LYS A 12 -24.63 -32.95 13.31
N ARG A 13 -23.82 -32.75 14.35
CA ARG A 13 -23.04 -31.52 14.48
C ARG A 13 -21.76 -31.64 13.62
N LYS A 14 -21.94 -31.71 12.30
CA LYS A 14 -20.86 -31.37 11.37
C LYS A 14 -20.34 -30.01 11.78
N ASN A 15 -19.04 -29.90 11.98
CA ASN A 15 -18.30 -28.67 12.22
C ASN A 15 -18.67 -27.66 11.13
N HIS A 16 -19.72 -26.84 11.33
CA HIS A 16 -20.04 -25.77 10.43
C HIS A 16 -18.98 -24.68 10.63
N MET A 17 -18.07 -24.61 9.67
CA MET A 17 -17.09 -23.52 9.57
C MET A 17 -17.81 -22.19 9.74
N LEU A 18 -17.33 -21.35 10.65
CA LEU A 18 -17.89 -20.02 10.87
C LEU A 18 -17.82 -19.19 9.58
N ALA A 19 -18.79 -18.31 9.38
CA ALA A 19 -18.83 -17.46 8.17
C ALA A 19 -17.52 -16.68 7.97
N LEU A 20 -16.92 -16.17 9.05
CA LEU A 20 -15.66 -15.43 9.00
C LEU A 20 -14.48 -16.31 8.54
N GLU A 21 -14.37 -17.56 9.04
CA GLU A 21 -13.34 -18.50 8.61
C GLU A 21 -13.53 -18.91 7.15
N ARG A 22 -14.79 -19.07 6.73
CA ARG A 22 -15.14 -19.42 5.36
C ARG A 22 -14.81 -18.28 4.39
N HIS A 23 -15.13 -17.03 4.74
CA HIS A 23 -14.74 -15.85 3.99
C HIS A 23 -13.23 -15.75 3.81
N ARG A 24 -12.47 -15.97 4.88
CA ARG A 24 -11.01 -15.98 4.81
C ARG A 24 -10.46 -17.02 3.84
N LYS A 25 -10.95 -18.26 3.90
CA LYS A 25 -10.54 -19.33 2.98
C LYS A 25 -10.93 -19.02 1.52
N ILE A 26 -12.12 -18.46 1.29
CA ILE A 26 -12.54 -18.06 -0.05
C ILE A 26 -11.58 -17.02 -0.62
N LEU A 27 -11.20 -16.01 0.15
CA LEU A 27 -10.25 -14.97 -0.28
C LEU A 27 -8.85 -15.53 -0.52
N GLU A 28 -8.37 -16.44 0.32
CA GLU A 28 -7.07 -17.12 0.13
C GLU A 28 -7.03 -17.90 -1.19
N ILE A 29 -8.11 -18.64 -1.50
CA ILE A 29 -8.21 -19.41 -2.74
C ILE A 29 -8.32 -18.49 -3.96
N ALA A 30 -9.16 -17.46 -3.88
CA ALA A 30 -9.31 -16.47 -4.95
C ALA A 30 -7.99 -15.76 -5.28
N LYS A 31 -7.23 -15.41 -4.24
CA LYS A 31 -5.90 -14.81 -4.39
C LYS A 31 -4.87 -15.75 -5.02
N ARG A 32 -4.88 -17.03 -4.65
CA ARG A 32 -3.96 -18.03 -5.20
C ARG A 32 -4.28 -18.38 -6.66
N ASP A 33 -5.56 -18.57 -6.98
CA ASP A 33 -6.03 -19.16 -8.24
C ASP A 33 -6.57 -18.10 -9.23
N GLY A 34 -6.65 -16.82 -8.82
CA GLY A 34 -7.19 -15.70 -9.62
C GLY A 34 -8.70 -15.71 -9.76
N ALA A 35 -9.34 -16.88 -9.69
CA ALA A 35 -10.79 -17.06 -9.81
C ALA A 35 -11.27 -18.24 -8.98
N VAL A 36 -12.52 -18.17 -8.52
CA VAL A 36 -13.19 -19.26 -7.79
C VAL A 36 -14.55 -19.56 -8.41
N ARG A 37 -14.91 -20.85 -8.48
CA ARG A 37 -16.22 -21.30 -8.91
C ARG A 37 -17.10 -21.66 -7.71
N THR A 38 -18.37 -21.24 -7.73
CA THR A 38 -19.34 -21.51 -6.65
C THR A 38 -19.42 -23.00 -6.31
N GLN A 39 -19.49 -23.85 -7.31
CA GLN A 39 -19.59 -25.31 -7.14
C GLN A 39 -18.33 -25.90 -6.49
N SER A 40 -17.14 -25.48 -6.93
CA SER A 40 -15.87 -25.96 -6.37
C SER A 40 -15.70 -25.53 -4.92
N LEU A 41 -16.06 -24.30 -4.58
CA LEU A 41 -16.06 -23.79 -3.21
C LEU A 41 -17.07 -24.52 -2.32
N ALA A 42 -18.27 -24.80 -2.83
CA ALA A 42 -19.30 -25.53 -2.08
C ALA A 42 -18.81 -26.92 -1.67
N SER A 43 -18.16 -27.64 -2.60
CA SER A 43 -17.57 -28.94 -2.35
C SER A 43 -16.39 -28.87 -1.39
N LEU A 44 -15.48 -27.90 -1.58
CA LEU A 44 -14.27 -27.74 -0.76
C LEU A 44 -14.57 -27.34 0.69
N LEU A 45 -15.57 -26.46 0.88
CA LEU A 45 -15.94 -25.88 2.17
C LEU A 45 -17.06 -26.68 2.87
N GLU A 46 -17.54 -27.78 2.24
CA GLU A 46 -18.62 -28.65 2.73
C GLU A 46 -19.91 -27.88 3.08
N VAL A 47 -20.27 -26.88 2.25
CA VAL A 47 -21.49 -26.07 2.38
C VAL A 47 -22.31 -26.12 1.09
N THR A 48 -23.55 -25.61 1.12
CA THR A 48 -24.39 -25.50 -0.08
C THR A 48 -23.89 -24.40 -1.01
N GLU A 49 -24.17 -24.55 -2.31
CA GLU A 49 -23.89 -23.48 -3.29
C GLU A 49 -24.58 -22.15 -2.92
N GLU A 50 -25.77 -22.22 -2.36
CA GLU A 50 -26.51 -21.04 -1.91
C GLU A 50 -25.79 -20.32 -0.77
N THR A 51 -25.15 -21.06 0.15
CA THR A 51 -24.31 -20.48 1.19
C THR A 51 -23.10 -19.79 0.56
N VAL A 52 -22.43 -20.45 -0.38
CA VAL A 52 -21.30 -19.86 -1.11
C VAL A 52 -21.72 -18.61 -1.89
N ARG A 53 -22.88 -18.63 -2.58
CA ARG A 53 -23.39 -17.44 -3.28
C ARG A 53 -23.55 -16.25 -2.36
N ARG A 54 -24.16 -16.45 -1.18
CA ARG A 54 -24.31 -15.39 -0.17
C ARG A 54 -22.96 -14.88 0.35
N ASP A 55 -22.01 -15.77 0.59
CA ASP A 55 -20.66 -15.40 1.00
C ASP A 55 -19.96 -14.58 -0.08
N LEU A 56 -19.99 -15.04 -1.34
CA LEU A 56 -19.41 -14.32 -2.47
C LEU A 56 -20.09 -12.96 -2.71
N ASP A 57 -21.41 -12.87 -2.53
CA ASP A 57 -22.15 -11.60 -2.63
C ASP A 57 -21.79 -10.65 -1.48
N GLY A 58 -21.59 -11.19 -0.28
CA GLY A 58 -21.11 -10.43 0.89
C GLY A 58 -19.70 -9.87 0.67
N LEU A 59 -18.79 -10.72 0.19
CA LEU A 59 -17.40 -10.32 -0.10
C LEU A 59 -17.32 -9.34 -1.28
N SER A 60 -18.18 -9.51 -2.29
CA SER A 60 -18.27 -8.58 -3.42
C SER A 60 -18.81 -7.21 -3.01
N ARG A 61 -19.84 -7.14 -2.17
CA ARG A 61 -20.33 -5.86 -1.62
C ARG A 61 -19.29 -5.14 -0.76
N GLN A 62 -18.35 -5.87 -0.18
CA GLN A 62 -17.20 -5.33 0.54
C GLN A 62 -16.03 -4.97 -0.39
N GLY A 63 -16.19 -5.15 -1.72
CA GLY A 63 -15.14 -4.88 -2.70
C GLY A 63 -13.97 -5.87 -2.67
N LEU A 64 -14.12 -7.03 -2.00
CA LEU A 64 -13.05 -8.01 -1.84
C LEU A 64 -12.96 -9.01 -3.00
N LEU A 65 -14.04 -9.19 -3.76
CA LEU A 65 -14.14 -10.04 -4.93
C LEU A 65 -15.01 -9.39 -5.99
N HIS A 66 -14.77 -9.72 -7.26
CA HIS A 66 -15.68 -9.37 -8.36
C HIS A 66 -16.57 -10.58 -8.71
N ARG A 67 -17.90 -10.39 -8.72
CA ARG A 67 -18.84 -11.47 -9.08
C ARG A 67 -18.80 -11.78 -10.57
N THR A 68 -18.86 -13.07 -10.87
CA THR A 68 -19.04 -13.60 -12.23
C THR A 68 -20.26 -14.52 -12.26
N HIS A 69 -20.76 -14.91 -13.47
CA HIS A 69 -21.95 -15.76 -13.62
C HIS A 69 -21.89 -17.13 -12.92
N GLY A 70 -20.73 -17.63 -12.59
CA GLY A 70 -20.56 -18.96 -11.95
C GLY A 70 -19.67 -18.95 -10.71
N GLY A 71 -19.25 -17.78 -10.23
CA GLY A 71 -18.29 -17.69 -9.11
C GLY A 71 -17.91 -16.25 -8.79
N ALA A 72 -16.63 -16.06 -8.52
CA ALA A 72 -16.01 -14.75 -8.37
C ALA A 72 -14.54 -14.81 -8.81
N THR A 73 -14.01 -13.68 -9.25
CA THR A 73 -12.59 -13.48 -9.46
C THR A 73 -12.00 -12.69 -8.28
N GLU A 74 -10.72 -12.84 -8.05
CA GLU A 74 -10.01 -11.86 -7.26
C GLU A 74 -10.32 -10.48 -7.85
N ASN A 75 -10.64 -9.53 -6.98
CA ASN A 75 -10.86 -8.16 -7.45
C ASN A 75 -9.51 -7.50 -7.72
N SER A 76 -8.85 -7.94 -8.79
CA SER A 76 -7.58 -7.37 -9.26
C SER A 76 -7.72 -5.92 -9.73
N MET A 77 -8.96 -5.41 -9.81
CA MET A 77 -9.24 -4.00 -10.17
C MET A 77 -9.43 -3.08 -8.97
N VAL A 78 -9.53 -3.61 -7.75
CA VAL A 78 -9.49 -2.79 -6.54
C VAL A 78 -8.32 -3.25 -5.70
N ILE A 79 -7.16 -2.69 -5.96
CA ILE A 79 -6.07 -2.70 -4.98
C ILE A 79 -6.65 -2.04 -3.74
N ARG A 80 -7.16 -2.86 -2.80
CA ARG A 80 -7.69 -2.36 -1.53
C ARG A 80 -6.60 -1.55 -0.87
N GLU A 81 -6.85 -0.27 -0.67
CA GLU A 81 -5.94 0.54 0.12
C GLU A 81 -5.79 -0.08 1.52
N LEU A 82 -4.61 -0.60 1.79
CA LEU A 82 -4.27 -1.22 3.07
C LEU A 82 -4.22 -0.16 4.15
N SER A 83 -4.66 -0.50 5.35
CA SER A 83 -4.47 0.36 6.51
C SER A 83 -2.98 0.63 6.77
N ARG A 84 -2.68 1.70 7.50
CA ARG A 84 -1.32 2.03 7.91
C ARG A 84 -0.62 0.83 8.57
N SER A 85 -1.25 0.19 9.54
CA SER A 85 -0.68 -0.95 10.27
C SER A 85 -0.40 -2.16 9.38
N GLU A 86 -1.31 -2.48 8.43
CA GLU A 86 -1.09 -3.55 7.45
C GLU A 86 0.11 -3.24 6.54
N ARG A 87 0.27 -1.98 6.13
CA ARG A 87 1.39 -1.55 5.29
C ARG A 87 2.73 -1.58 6.03
N GLU A 88 2.76 -1.17 7.30
CA GLU A 88 3.97 -1.19 8.12
C GLU A 88 4.51 -2.61 8.33
N GLY A 89 3.63 -3.60 8.51
CA GLY A 89 4.02 -5.00 8.71
C GLY A 89 4.50 -5.73 7.46
N ARG A 90 4.20 -5.21 6.25
CA ARG A 90 4.60 -5.85 5.00
C ARG A 90 5.97 -5.37 4.55
N GLN A 91 6.82 -6.30 4.05
CA GLN A 91 8.13 -6.00 3.45
C GLN A 91 8.97 -5.05 4.36
N ALA A 92 9.00 -5.33 5.67
CA ALA A 92 9.67 -4.44 6.63
C ALA A 92 11.19 -4.42 6.44
N ALA A 93 11.81 -5.57 6.12
CA ALA A 93 13.25 -5.66 5.85
C ALA A 93 13.63 -4.92 4.57
N GLU A 94 12.83 -5.08 3.50
CA GLU A 94 13.00 -4.43 2.21
C GLU A 94 12.89 -2.91 2.34
N LYS A 95 11.89 -2.41 3.07
CA LYS A 95 11.74 -0.98 3.34
C LYS A 95 12.91 -0.43 4.16
N GLY A 96 13.41 -1.20 5.11
CA GLY A 96 14.62 -0.83 5.87
C GLY A 96 15.85 -0.68 4.99
N ALA A 97 16.04 -1.59 4.03
CA ALA A 97 17.12 -1.52 3.05
C ALA A 97 16.97 -0.30 2.13
N ILE A 98 15.76 -0.10 1.57
CA ILE A 98 15.41 1.05 0.74
C ILE A 98 15.64 2.37 1.51
N ALA A 99 15.18 2.48 2.75
CA ALA A 99 15.35 3.68 3.56
C ALA A 99 16.82 4.02 3.80
N LYS A 100 17.66 3.02 4.13
CA LYS A 100 19.11 3.21 4.33
C LYS A 100 19.83 3.64 3.04
N ALA A 101 19.37 3.19 1.88
CA ALA A 101 19.88 3.66 0.61
C ALA A 101 19.43 5.09 0.32
N ALA A 102 18.14 5.39 0.48
CA ALA A 102 17.57 6.69 0.19
C ALA A 102 18.13 7.82 1.08
N VAL A 103 18.47 7.53 2.34
CA VAL A 103 19.09 8.49 3.28
C VAL A 103 20.39 9.09 2.72
N ARG A 104 21.16 8.35 1.93
CA ARG A 104 22.42 8.85 1.33
C ARG A 104 22.23 10.01 0.36
N HIS A 105 21.00 10.26 -0.07
CA HIS A 105 20.63 11.35 -0.97
C HIS A 105 20.05 12.57 -0.25
N ILE A 106 20.12 12.62 1.08
CA ILE A 106 19.70 13.78 1.88
C ILE A 106 20.88 14.73 2.03
N VAL A 107 20.62 16.00 1.82
CA VAL A 107 21.60 17.08 1.93
C VAL A 107 21.26 17.98 3.12
N GLU A 108 22.27 18.59 3.74
CA GLU A 108 22.10 19.51 4.87
C GLU A 108 21.23 20.71 4.52
N ASN A 109 20.44 21.18 5.48
CA ASN A 109 19.60 22.37 5.41
C ASN A 109 18.50 22.33 4.33
N GLU A 110 18.14 21.12 3.84
CA GLU A 110 17.05 20.95 2.88
C GLU A 110 15.68 20.79 3.54
N THR A 111 14.67 21.16 2.80
CA THR A 111 13.27 20.87 3.10
C THR A 111 12.86 19.57 2.40
N LEU A 112 12.66 18.54 3.19
CA LEU A 112 12.24 17.21 2.73
C LEU A 112 10.73 17.09 2.81
N MET A 113 10.09 16.61 1.76
CA MET A 113 8.71 16.14 1.79
C MET A 113 8.70 14.62 1.96
N LEU A 114 7.99 14.10 2.96
CA LEU A 114 7.77 12.68 3.18
C LEU A 114 6.29 12.37 3.05
N ASP A 115 5.96 11.40 2.18
CA ASP A 115 4.57 10.98 1.98
C ASP A 115 4.03 10.10 3.13
N ALA A 116 2.77 9.68 3.04
CA ALA A 116 2.12 8.84 4.03
C ALA A 116 2.38 7.33 3.82
N SER A 117 3.43 6.97 3.08
CA SER A 117 3.81 5.58 2.89
C SER A 117 4.55 5.01 4.10
N SER A 118 4.43 3.70 4.29
CA SER A 118 5.23 3.00 5.31
C SER A 118 6.73 3.01 4.99
N THR A 119 7.12 3.18 3.72
CA THR A 119 8.52 3.31 3.32
C THR A 119 9.09 4.68 3.71
N ALA A 120 8.30 5.76 3.54
CA ALA A 120 8.71 7.10 4.02
C ALA A 120 8.76 7.18 5.56
N LEU A 121 7.86 6.48 6.25
CA LEU A 121 7.96 6.32 7.71
C LEU A 121 9.25 5.60 8.10
N GLU A 122 9.66 4.58 7.34
CA GLU A 122 10.92 3.90 7.59
C GLU A 122 12.12 4.82 7.32
N LEU A 123 12.07 5.63 6.25
CA LEU A 123 13.08 6.68 6.01
C LEU A 123 13.17 7.66 7.19
N ALA A 124 12.03 8.10 7.74
CA ALA A 124 12.01 8.99 8.90
C ALA A 124 12.72 8.39 10.13
N ARG A 125 12.71 7.06 10.29
CA ARG A 125 13.44 6.35 11.36
C ARG A 125 14.97 6.38 11.18
N HIS A 126 15.43 6.58 9.95
CA HIS A 126 16.84 6.54 9.57
C HIS A 126 17.43 7.93 9.25
N LEU A 127 16.67 9.02 9.44
CA LEU A 127 17.18 10.37 9.19
C LEU A 127 18.40 10.67 10.04
N PRO A 128 19.51 11.13 9.43
CA PRO A 128 20.73 11.50 10.16
C PRO A 128 20.48 12.63 11.16
N GLU A 129 21.34 12.73 12.16
CA GLU A 129 21.28 13.80 13.13
C GLU A 129 22.06 15.03 12.66
N LYS A 130 21.65 16.21 13.15
CA LYS A 130 22.38 17.48 13.02
C LYS A 130 22.56 17.98 11.59
N LEU A 131 21.64 17.65 10.70
CA LEU A 131 21.65 18.15 9.31
C LEU A 131 20.82 19.43 9.11
N GLY A 132 20.21 19.98 10.17
CA GLY A 132 19.36 21.19 10.02
C GLY A 132 18.16 21.00 9.10
N LEU A 133 17.58 19.81 9.09
CA LEU A 133 16.51 19.45 8.17
C LEU A 133 15.17 20.08 8.58
N ARG A 134 14.40 20.46 7.58
CA ARG A 134 12.96 20.68 7.71
C ARG A 134 12.22 19.51 7.05
N VAL A 135 11.32 18.85 7.78
CA VAL A 135 10.50 17.75 7.24
C VAL A 135 9.06 18.20 7.16
N VAL A 136 8.54 18.24 5.94
CA VAL A 136 7.13 18.47 5.64
C VAL A 136 6.46 17.12 5.41
N THR A 137 5.31 16.90 6.00
CA THR A 137 4.56 15.67 5.82
C THR A 137 3.07 15.88 6.05
N TYR A 138 2.25 15.02 5.49
CA TYR A 138 0.81 14.91 5.78
C TYR A 138 0.47 13.58 6.50
N ALA A 139 1.51 12.87 6.96
CA ALA A 139 1.41 11.57 7.61
C ALA A 139 1.57 11.70 9.13
N ILE A 140 0.58 11.22 9.89
CA ILE A 140 0.64 11.21 11.36
C ILE A 140 1.84 10.40 11.85
N GLY A 141 2.11 9.23 11.23
CA GLY A 141 3.20 8.37 11.65
C GLY A 141 4.59 8.97 11.51
N VAL A 142 4.81 9.80 10.51
CA VAL A 142 6.08 10.52 10.34
C VAL A 142 6.24 11.54 11.46
N VAL A 143 5.18 12.31 11.78
CA VAL A 143 5.20 13.27 12.89
C VAL A 143 5.45 12.58 14.22
N GLU A 144 4.71 11.50 14.53
CA GLU A 144 4.90 10.71 15.76
C GLU A 144 6.37 10.25 15.91
N LYS A 145 6.97 9.81 14.79
CA LYS A 145 8.35 9.34 14.79
C LYS A 145 9.36 10.45 15.02
N LEU A 146 9.12 11.62 14.44
CA LEU A 146 10.05 12.76 14.51
C LEU A 146 9.80 13.70 15.70
N ALA A 147 8.68 13.59 16.39
CA ALA A 147 8.30 14.45 17.52
C ALA A 147 9.32 14.49 18.69
N VAL A 148 10.15 13.46 18.79
CA VAL A 148 11.21 13.36 19.81
C VAL A 148 12.54 13.97 19.35
N ARG A 149 12.64 14.43 18.10
CA ARG A 149 13.84 15.01 17.50
C ARG A 149 13.82 16.54 17.64
N ASN A 150 14.79 17.09 18.31
CA ASN A 150 14.93 18.55 18.52
C ASN A 150 15.77 19.23 17.43
N ASP A 151 16.39 18.45 16.56
CA ASP A 151 17.27 18.91 15.48
C ASP A 151 16.57 18.94 14.10
N ILE A 152 15.29 18.61 14.05
CA ILE A 152 14.47 18.61 12.84
C ILE A 152 13.24 19.51 13.07
N GLU A 153 13.03 20.48 12.19
CA GLU A 153 11.76 21.22 12.13
C GLU A 153 10.72 20.37 11.38
N VAL A 154 9.61 20.01 12.05
CA VAL A 154 8.56 19.19 11.46
C VAL A 154 7.32 20.04 11.17
N ILE A 155 6.89 20.06 9.92
CA ILE A 155 5.67 20.72 9.46
C ILE A 155 4.64 19.66 9.07
N LEU A 156 3.56 19.56 9.84
CA LEU A 156 2.41 18.71 9.47
C LEU A 156 1.42 19.51 8.62
N LEU A 157 1.20 19.06 7.39
CA LEU A 157 0.15 19.58 6.54
C LEU A 157 -1.20 19.01 7.00
N GLY A 158 -2.03 19.87 7.59
CA GLY A 158 -3.37 19.52 8.04
C GLY A 158 -4.36 19.42 6.88
N GLY A 159 -5.59 19.05 7.23
CA GLY A 159 -6.68 18.87 6.27
C GLY A 159 -7.73 17.89 6.79
N ILE A 160 -8.34 17.12 5.88
CA ILE A 160 -9.28 16.05 6.24
C ILE A 160 -8.47 14.84 6.70
N HIS A 161 -8.75 14.34 7.88
CA HIS A 161 -8.07 13.17 8.43
C HIS A 161 -8.67 11.87 7.89
N ASP A 162 -7.83 11.02 7.32
CA ASP A 162 -8.13 9.63 6.98
C ASP A 162 -7.52 8.71 8.06
N PRO A 163 -8.33 8.23 9.03
CA PRO A 163 -7.82 7.43 10.14
C PRO A 163 -7.31 6.06 9.71
N LYS A 164 -7.81 5.49 8.63
CA LYS A 164 -7.38 4.20 8.12
C LYS A 164 -5.99 4.28 7.51
N ALA A 165 -5.74 5.31 6.73
CA ALA A 165 -4.45 5.53 6.08
C ALA A 165 -3.44 6.25 6.99
N GLY A 166 -3.89 6.92 8.05
CA GLY A 166 -3.07 7.68 9.00
C GLY A 166 -2.48 8.95 8.39
N ARG A 167 -3.28 9.65 7.56
CA ARG A 167 -2.85 10.83 6.81
C ARG A 167 -3.90 11.92 6.78
N PHE A 168 -3.48 13.10 6.33
CA PHE A 168 -4.36 14.20 5.96
C PHE A 168 -4.42 14.37 4.44
N HIS A 169 -5.53 14.88 3.93
CA HIS A 169 -5.74 15.16 2.51
C HIS A 169 -6.71 16.33 2.30
N GLY A 170 -6.97 16.68 1.05
CA GLY A 170 -7.93 17.70 0.66
C GLY A 170 -7.29 19.07 0.41
N MET A 171 -8.16 20.07 0.18
CA MET A 171 -7.75 21.40 -0.27
C MET A 171 -6.73 22.07 0.66
N LEU A 172 -6.91 22.00 1.98
CA LEU A 172 -5.98 22.62 2.92
C LEU A 172 -4.60 21.98 2.87
N THR A 173 -4.51 20.65 2.70
CA THR A 173 -3.23 19.95 2.52
C THR A 173 -2.53 20.41 1.25
N GLU A 174 -3.26 20.50 0.13
CA GLU A 174 -2.71 20.96 -1.14
C GLU A 174 -2.28 22.44 -1.10
N MET A 175 -3.05 23.30 -0.43
CA MET A 175 -2.66 24.70 -0.23
C MET A 175 -1.34 24.79 0.57
N GLY A 176 -1.19 23.96 1.61
CA GLY A 176 0.05 23.91 2.37
C GLY A 176 1.25 23.47 1.52
N VAL A 177 1.09 22.48 0.63
CA VAL A 177 2.13 22.10 -0.33
C VAL A 177 2.54 23.28 -1.20
N ARG A 178 1.57 24.01 -1.77
CA ARG A 178 1.83 25.14 -2.68
C ARG A 178 2.50 26.34 -2.00
N ALA A 179 2.34 26.47 -0.69
CA ALA A 179 2.90 27.55 0.11
C ALA A 179 4.37 27.31 0.52
N LEU A 180 4.90 26.10 0.31
CA LEU A 180 6.22 25.71 0.79
C LEU A 180 7.17 25.42 -0.39
N ARG A 181 8.45 25.76 -0.20
CA ARG A 181 9.51 25.24 -1.05
C ARG A 181 9.85 23.84 -0.59
N ILE A 182 9.86 22.86 -1.49
CA ILE A 182 10.23 21.48 -1.25
C ILE A 182 11.47 21.18 -2.09
N ASP A 183 12.60 20.93 -1.42
CA ASP A 183 13.85 20.63 -2.11
C ASP A 183 13.85 19.18 -2.59
N ARG A 184 13.43 18.23 -1.73
CA ARG A 184 13.34 16.80 -2.08
C ARG A 184 12.02 16.17 -1.64
N PHE A 185 11.49 15.33 -2.51
CA PHE A 185 10.31 14.51 -2.21
C PHE A 185 10.67 13.03 -2.22
N PHE A 186 10.56 12.40 -1.06
CA PHE A 186 10.68 10.95 -0.90
C PHE A 186 9.29 10.34 -0.78
N PHE A 187 8.96 9.43 -1.68
CA PHE A 187 7.62 8.87 -1.77
C PHE A 187 7.64 7.41 -2.21
N SER A 188 6.54 6.73 -1.95
CA SER A 188 6.26 5.40 -2.50
C SER A 188 5.01 5.47 -3.39
N GLY A 189 4.51 4.32 -3.80
CA GLY A 189 3.26 4.18 -4.56
C GLY A 189 2.64 2.81 -4.36
N GLY A 190 1.46 2.61 -4.94
CA GLY A 190 0.79 1.32 -5.02
C GLY A 190 1.47 0.37 -6.01
N GLY A 191 2.00 0.91 -7.13
CA GLY A 191 2.69 0.15 -8.16
C GLY A 191 3.40 1.04 -9.16
N PHE A 192 4.29 0.44 -9.96
CA PHE A 192 5.04 1.08 -11.04
C PHE A 192 4.81 0.34 -12.37
N ASP A 193 4.24 1.03 -13.33
CA ASP A 193 4.17 0.59 -14.73
C ASP A 193 5.25 1.33 -15.55
N PRO A 194 6.13 0.64 -16.29
CA PRO A 194 7.20 1.29 -17.06
C PRO A 194 6.72 2.32 -18.11
N SER A 195 5.47 2.24 -18.52
CA SER A 195 4.90 3.14 -19.55
C SER A 195 4.11 4.29 -18.94
N LEU A 196 3.48 4.09 -17.79
CA LEU A 196 2.56 5.04 -17.16
C LEU A 196 3.19 5.73 -15.95
N GLY A 197 4.18 5.09 -15.29
CA GLY A 197 4.84 5.60 -14.11
C GLY A 197 4.35 4.98 -12.81
N ILE A 198 4.36 5.77 -11.73
CA ILE A 198 3.91 5.31 -10.40
C ILE A 198 2.50 5.84 -10.14
N GLY A 199 1.68 4.97 -9.58
CA GLY A 199 0.30 5.30 -9.23
C GLY A 199 -0.11 4.81 -7.85
N GLU A 200 -1.33 5.18 -7.50
CA GLU A 200 -2.01 4.82 -6.24
C GLU A 200 -3.39 4.22 -6.53
N PRO A 201 -3.90 3.36 -5.66
CA PRO A 201 -5.29 2.92 -5.75
C PRO A 201 -6.30 4.00 -5.32
N ASN A 202 -5.87 4.96 -4.51
CA ASN A 202 -6.70 6.04 -3.99
C ASN A 202 -6.53 7.32 -4.83
N PRO A 203 -7.61 7.86 -5.44
CA PRO A 203 -7.52 9.05 -6.30
C PRO A 203 -7.12 10.33 -5.55
N GLU A 204 -7.54 10.48 -4.28
CA GLU A 204 -7.18 11.66 -3.47
C GLU A 204 -5.68 11.67 -3.14
N GLU A 205 -5.12 10.49 -2.83
CA GLU A 205 -3.67 10.32 -2.61
C GLU A 205 -2.89 10.60 -3.89
N ALA A 206 -3.32 10.04 -5.02
CA ALA A 206 -2.69 10.28 -6.31
C ALA A 206 -2.70 11.77 -6.67
N ARG A 207 -3.83 12.47 -6.46
CA ARG A 207 -3.97 13.91 -6.73
C ARG A 207 -3.03 14.74 -5.84
N LEU A 208 -2.98 14.45 -4.54
CA LEU A 208 -2.08 15.15 -3.63
C LEU A 208 -0.61 14.93 -4.02
N LYS A 209 -0.22 13.69 -4.32
CA LYS A 209 1.15 13.37 -4.76
C LYS A 209 1.49 14.04 -6.08
N ALA A 210 0.57 14.11 -7.05
CA ALA A 210 0.77 14.87 -8.30
C ALA A 210 1.04 16.34 -8.02
N THR A 211 0.33 16.95 -7.06
CA THR A 211 0.59 18.33 -6.62
C THR A 211 1.99 18.47 -6.04
N ILE A 212 2.43 17.52 -5.19
CA ILE A 212 3.77 17.55 -4.58
C ILE A 212 4.87 17.37 -5.66
N ILE A 213 4.69 16.42 -6.59
CA ILE A 213 5.61 16.19 -7.73
C ILE A 213 5.84 17.47 -8.54
N ALA A 214 4.78 18.24 -8.77
CA ALA A 214 4.88 19.49 -9.51
C ALA A 214 5.64 20.62 -8.76
N HIS A 215 5.78 20.51 -7.43
CA HIS A 215 6.40 21.54 -6.59
C HIS A 215 7.79 21.13 -6.04
N ALA A 216 8.12 19.85 -6.04
CA ALA A 216 9.39 19.36 -5.52
C ALA A 216 10.54 19.55 -6.54
N GLY A 217 11.70 19.97 -6.05
CA GLY A 217 12.91 20.13 -6.86
C GLY A 217 13.48 18.81 -7.33
N TRP A 218 13.58 17.83 -6.43
CA TRP A 218 14.11 16.49 -6.70
C TRP A 218 13.20 15.41 -6.12
N LYS A 219 13.06 14.27 -6.82
CA LYS A 219 12.01 13.26 -6.58
C LYS A 219 12.58 11.87 -6.51
N CYS A 220 12.51 11.25 -5.34
CA CYS A 220 12.98 9.90 -5.05
C CYS A 220 11.79 8.95 -4.83
N ALA A 221 11.61 8.03 -5.75
CA ALA A 221 10.66 6.94 -5.60
C ALA A 221 11.28 5.79 -4.81
N MET A 222 10.61 5.35 -3.74
CA MET A 222 11.04 4.26 -2.86
C MET A 222 10.06 3.10 -2.99
N LEU A 223 10.38 2.10 -3.81
CA LEU A 223 9.49 0.99 -4.14
C LEU A 223 10.14 -0.36 -3.83
N ASP A 224 9.50 -1.17 -2.99
CA ASP A 224 9.91 -2.56 -2.86
C ASP A 224 9.60 -3.35 -4.14
N HIS A 225 10.33 -4.46 -4.35
CA HIS A 225 10.26 -5.25 -5.57
C HIS A 225 8.85 -5.73 -5.93
N THR A 226 7.97 -5.90 -4.96
CA THR A 226 6.58 -6.37 -5.21
C THR A 226 5.72 -5.35 -5.93
N LYS A 227 6.17 -4.10 -6.02
CA LYS A 227 5.47 -3.00 -6.69
C LYS A 227 5.97 -2.75 -8.12
N LEU A 228 7.12 -3.32 -8.47
CA LEU A 228 7.72 -3.13 -9.77
C LEU A 228 7.02 -3.99 -10.83
N GLY A 229 6.36 -3.35 -11.79
CA GLY A 229 5.54 -3.98 -12.83
C GLY A 229 4.06 -4.09 -12.47
N GLU A 230 3.67 -3.67 -11.24
CA GLU A 230 2.27 -3.67 -10.83
C GLU A 230 1.53 -2.43 -11.35
N LYS A 231 0.30 -2.64 -11.79
CA LYS A 231 -0.58 -1.57 -12.27
C LYS A 231 -1.45 -1.05 -11.15
N THR A 232 -1.79 0.24 -11.24
CA THR A 232 -2.69 0.93 -10.32
C THR A 232 -3.74 1.73 -11.09
N ASP A 233 -4.76 2.23 -10.40
CA ASP A 233 -5.86 2.93 -11.05
C ASP A 233 -5.55 4.40 -11.35
N HIS A 234 -4.71 5.06 -10.53
CA HIS A 234 -4.48 6.50 -10.61
C HIS A 234 -2.98 6.81 -10.62
N TYR A 235 -2.42 7.08 -11.80
CA TYR A 235 -1.02 7.45 -11.97
C TYR A 235 -0.80 8.92 -11.65
N PHE A 236 0.22 9.24 -10.84
CA PHE A 236 0.50 10.60 -10.38
C PHE A 236 1.87 11.14 -10.80
N VAL A 237 2.79 10.29 -11.26
CA VAL A 237 4.12 10.67 -11.74
C VAL A 237 4.53 9.79 -12.91
N ARG A 238 4.98 10.42 -14.00
CA ARG A 238 5.53 9.69 -15.16
C ARG A 238 6.98 9.28 -14.92
N PRO A 239 7.49 8.25 -15.64
CA PRO A 239 8.87 7.82 -15.51
C PRO A 239 9.91 8.94 -15.66
N ASP A 240 9.69 9.84 -16.62
CA ASP A 240 10.59 10.97 -16.94
C ASP A 240 10.61 12.09 -15.88
N GLN A 241 9.75 12.03 -14.89
CA GLN A 241 9.68 12.98 -13.79
C GLN A 241 10.35 12.47 -12.51
N ILE A 242 10.89 11.23 -12.50
CA ILE A 242 11.52 10.59 -11.35
C ILE A 242 13.04 10.73 -11.48
N ASP A 243 13.66 11.39 -10.52
CA ASP A 243 15.11 11.63 -10.52
C ASP A 243 15.90 10.41 -10.02
N LEU A 244 15.31 9.63 -9.10
CA LEU A 244 15.89 8.40 -8.57
C LEU A 244 14.79 7.40 -8.17
N LEU A 245 14.98 6.13 -8.47
CA LEU A 245 14.23 5.03 -7.90
C LEU A 245 15.14 4.21 -6.99
N VAL A 246 14.74 4.03 -5.74
CA VAL A 246 15.41 3.15 -4.79
C VAL A 246 14.53 1.93 -4.54
N THR A 247 15.12 0.74 -4.68
CA THR A 247 14.44 -0.54 -4.45
C THR A 247 15.31 -1.47 -3.59
N ASP A 248 14.73 -2.58 -3.13
CA ASP A 248 15.44 -3.63 -2.41
C ASP A 248 16.13 -4.63 -3.35
N ALA A 249 16.90 -5.57 -2.80
CA ALA A 249 17.63 -6.58 -3.54
C ALA A 249 16.75 -7.40 -4.52
N GLY A 250 15.48 -7.64 -4.17
CA GLY A 250 14.51 -8.30 -5.04
C GLY A 250 14.22 -7.53 -6.34
N GLY A 251 14.37 -6.20 -6.33
CA GLY A 251 14.19 -5.33 -7.48
C GLY A 251 15.44 -5.14 -8.38
N ALA A 252 16.58 -5.70 -7.99
CA ALA A 252 17.85 -5.50 -8.70
C ALA A 252 17.81 -5.85 -10.20
N ASP A 253 17.09 -6.89 -10.55
CA ASP A 253 16.89 -7.29 -11.95
C ASP A 253 16.08 -6.29 -12.77
N TYR A 254 15.18 -5.56 -12.12
CA TYR A 254 14.38 -4.52 -12.75
C TYR A 254 15.26 -3.31 -13.11
N CYS A 255 16.17 -2.93 -12.22
CA CYS A 255 17.15 -1.87 -12.43
C CYS A 255 18.11 -2.21 -13.59
N ARG A 256 18.61 -3.46 -13.64
CA ARG A 256 19.60 -3.90 -14.65
C ARG A 256 19.05 -4.09 -16.06
N LYS A 257 17.80 -4.51 -16.20
CA LYS A 257 17.20 -4.90 -17.51
C LYS A 257 16.64 -3.75 -18.34
N GLY A 258 16.94 -2.48 -18.01
CA GLY A 258 16.46 -1.32 -18.77
C GLY A 258 14.93 -1.13 -18.69
N LYS A 259 14.24 -1.81 -17.79
CA LYS A 259 12.80 -1.74 -17.63
C LYS A 259 12.31 -0.41 -17.04
N LEU A 260 13.23 0.38 -16.52
CA LEU A 260 12.96 1.68 -15.88
C LEU A 260 13.00 2.87 -16.84
N LYS A 261 13.15 2.62 -18.18
CA LYS A 261 13.14 3.67 -19.21
C LYS A 261 14.05 4.88 -18.92
N GLY A 262 15.23 4.63 -18.37
CA GLY A 262 16.23 5.67 -18.11
C GLY A 262 16.15 6.32 -16.72
N ILE A 263 15.23 5.89 -15.84
CA ILE A 263 15.24 6.34 -14.45
C ILE A 263 16.51 5.80 -13.77
N PRO A 264 17.35 6.66 -13.14
CA PRO A 264 18.44 6.21 -12.30
C PRO A 264 17.92 5.29 -11.19
N CYS A 265 18.60 4.18 -10.93
CA CYS A 265 18.13 3.17 -9.98
C CYS A 265 19.23 2.75 -9.03
N GLU A 266 18.89 2.70 -7.74
CA GLU A 266 19.76 2.22 -6.68
C GLU A 266 19.10 1.05 -5.94
N VAL A 267 19.91 0.06 -5.57
CA VAL A 267 19.49 -1.11 -4.79
C VAL A 267 20.01 -0.98 -3.37
N GLY A 268 19.09 -1.04 -2.40
CA GLY A 268 19.40 -0.97 -0.98
C GLY A 268 19.70 -2.32 -0.34
#